data_9719ecf473ef6345016ac5079c223fc0
#
_entry.id   9719ecf473ef6345016ac5079c223fc0
#
_cell.length_a   1.000
_cell.length_b   1.000
_cell.length_c   1.000
_cell.angle_alpha   90.00
_cell.angle_beta   90.00
_cell.angle_gamma   90.00
#
_symmetry.space_group_name_H-M   'P 1'
#
loop_
_entity.id
_entity.type
_entity.pdbx_description
1 polymer ?
#
loop_
_entity_poly.entity_id
_entity_poly.type
_entity_poly.pdbx_seq_one_letter_code
_entity_poly.pdbx_strand_id
1 'polypeptide(L)'
;GNLTISKYPSLQSWQVADKIDAELIDLPDSIYSTDILILNGHPPCCSNNQGRQENFDALIQFIHDAKTVGGVIDLPINTPISFSGDMNLVGYSEQYYTIVNGTISDTVTFGNGGFPDWDNTPLEDQVAYFNEKEIAYTWDKSNPSAGDFPPGRLDFVFFTNSVMSVDKSFIISTEHMSPSLLTQNYLFWDDTKIASDHFPVIVDFVLPMINQTGIIDNQSEKEIICIKDLLGRDVEQRKNTPLFYIYDDGTVEKKIILE
;
A
#
# COMPACT_ATOMS: atom_id res chain seq x y z
N GLY A 1 13.60 -15.81 8.73
CA GLY A 1 12.56 -16.14 7.75
C GLY A 1 11.47 -15.09 7.73
N ASN A 2 10.73 -15.00 6.65
CA ASN A 2 9.61 -14.09 6.53
C ASN A 2 8.38 -14.66 7.25
N LEU A 3 7.51 -13.81 7.74
CA LEU A 3 6.25 -14.19 8.37
C LEU A 3 5.14 -13.27 7.85
N THR A 4 4.10 -13.86 7.27
CA THR A 4 2.87 -13.17 6.92
C THR A 4 1.78 -13.57 7.92
N ILE A 5 1.07 -12.58 8.47
CA ILE A 5 -0.09 -12.80 9.35
C ILE A 5 -1.29 -12.13 8.69
N SER A 6 -2.34 -12.91 8.47
CA SER A 6 -3.56 -12.42 7.83
C SER A 6 -4.79 -12.70 8.69
N LYS A 7 -5.77 -11.79 8.62
CA LYS A 7 -7.13 -11.99 9.13
C LYS A 7 -7.93 -12.97 8.25
N TYR A 8 -7.57 -13.01 6.96
CA TYR A 8 -8.24 -13.83 5.96
C TYR A 8 -7.42 -15.07 5.64
N PRO A 9 -8.04 -16.17 5.18
CA PRO A 9 -7.32 -17.39 4.82
C PRO A 9 -6.28 -17.17 3.71
N SER A 10 -5.23 -17.97 3.71
CA SER A 10 -4.35 -18.13 2.56
C SER A 10 -4.89 -19.26 1.68
N LEU A 11 -5.12 -18.98 0.40
CA LEU A 11 -5.52 -19.98 -0.59
C LEU A 11 -4.34 -20.82 -1.03
N GLN A 12 -3.20 -20.17 -1.23
CA GLN A 12 -1.97 -20.81 -1.70
C GLN A 12 -0.76 -19.97 -1.32
N SER A 13 0.38 -20.64 -1.11
CA SER A 13 1.68 -20.02 -0.82
C SER A 13 2.78 -20.57 -1.72
N TRP A 14 3.78 -19.74 -2.01
CA TRP A 14 4.94 -20.09 -2.83
C TRP A 14 6.21 -19.53 -2.23
N GLN A 15 7.28 -20.28 -2.30
CA GLN A 15 8.62 -19.75 -2.13
C GLN A 15 9.11 -19.23 -3.48
N VAL A 16 9.18 -17.90 -3.61
CA VAL A 16 9.55 -17.21 -4.86
C VAL A 16 11.07 -17.22 -5.05
N ALA A 17 11.79 -16.95 -3.96
CA ALA A 17 13.25 -16.96 -3.90
C ALA A 17 13.71 -17.42 -2.51
N ASP A 18 15.01 -17.50 -2.27
CA ASP A 18 15.53 -17.90 -0.94
C ASP A 18 14.99 -17.04 0.21
N LYS A 19 14.73 -15.76 -0.08
CA LYS A 19 14.29 -14.75 0.91
C LYS A 19 13.01 -14.02 0.51
N ILE A 20 12.24 -14.55 -0.40
CA ILE A 20 10.95 -13.97 -0.82
C ILE A 20 9.91 -15.09 -0.86
N ASP A 21 8.82 -14.87 -0.14
CA ASP A 21 7.66 -15.73 -0.11
C ASP A 21 6.44 -14.98 -0.65
N ALA A 22 5.48 -15.70 -1.23
CA ALA A 22 4.22 -15.16 -1.73
C ALA A 22 3.04 -15.91 -1.15
N GLU A 23 1.94 -15.20 -0.88
CA GLU A 23 0.67 -15.77 -0.43
C GLU A 23 -0.50 -15.11 -1.17
N LEU A 24 -1.39 -15.94 -1.70
CA LEU A 24 -2.68 -15.49 -2.22
C LEU A 24 -3.69 -15.51 -1.08
N ILE A 25 -4.17 -14.33 -0.69
CA ILE A 25 -5.09 -14.14 0.41
C ILE A 25 -6.53 -14.11 -0.11
N ASP A 26 -7.37 -15.00 0.42
CA ASP A 26 -8.80 -15.13 0.12
C ASP A 26 -9.59 -13.97 0.75
N LEU A 27 -9.94 -13.00 -0.05
CA LEU A 27 -10.75 -11.88 0.39
C LEU A 27 -12.25 -12.20 0.26
N PRO A 28 -13.12 -11.71 1.17
CA PRO A 28 -14.54 -11.99 1.11
C PRO A 28 -15.20 -11.57 -0.22
N ASP A 29 -15.66 -12.54 -1.00
CA ASP A 29 -16.37 -12.33 -2.28
C ASP A 29 -17.64 -11.46 -2.15
N SER A 30 -18.14 -11.24 -0.95
CA SER A 30 -19.26 -10.33 -0.67
C SER A 30 -18.87 -8.85 -0.66
N ILE A 31 -17.57 -8.55 -0.65
CA ILE A 31 -17.01 -7.18 -0.53
C ILE A 31 -16.06 -6.89 -1.69
N TYR A 32 -15.14 -7.80 -1.96
CA TYR A 32 -14.07 -7.60 -2.94
C TYR A 32 -14.35 -8.39 -4.21
N SER A 33 -13.93 -7.84 -5.35
CA SER A 33 -14.10 -8.49 -6.65
C SER A 33 -12.99 -9.47 -7.01
N THR A 34 -11.93 -9.52 -6.20
CA THR A 34 -10.76 -10.38 -6.40
C THR A 34 -10.00 -10.56 -5.09
N ASP A 35 -9.18 -11.61 -5.03
CA ASP A 35 -8.18 -11.83 -3.99
C ASP A 35 -6.99 -10.90 -4.14
N ILE A 36 -6.02 -10.98 -3.21
CA ILE A 36 -4.78 -10.21 -3.25
C ILE A 36 -3.57 -11.12 -3.11
N LEU A 37 -2.56 -10.93 -3.97
CA LEU A 37 -1.25 -11.56 -3.82
C LEU A 37 -0.34 -10.67 -2.97
N ILE A 38 0.08 -11.18 -1.82
CA ILE A 38 1.04 -10.54 -0.92
C ILE A 38 2.38 -11.24 -1.06
N LEU A 39 3.41 -10.48 -1.44
CA LEU A 39 4.79 -10.94 -1.41
C LEU A 39 5.52 -10.27 -0.25
N ASN A 40 6.28 -11.08 0.49
CA ASN A 40 7.06 -10.63 1.64
C ASN A 40 8.53 -11.01 1.44
N GLY A 41 9.43 -10.03 1.52
CA GLY A 41 10.83 -10.21 1.21
C GLY A 41 11.77 -9.68 2.29
N HIS A 42 12.88 -10.43 2.50
CA HIS A 42 14.03 -9.98 3.26
C HIS A 42 15.31 -10.47 2.57
N PRO A 43 15.62 -9.97 1.35
CA PRO A 43 16.80 -10.37 0.61
C PRO A 43 18.10 -10.02 1.36
N PRO A 44 19.24 -10.64 0.97
CA PRO A 44 20.50 -10.49 1.71
C PRO A 44 20.96 -9.05 1.88
N CYS A 45 21.45 -8.71 3.08
CA CYS A 45 21.97 -7.38 3.40
C CYS A 45 23.41 -7.16 2.90
N CYS A 46 23.89 -5.98 3.17
CA CYS A 46 25.30 -5.60 3.19
C CYS A 46 25.99 -5.77 1.83
N SER A 47 27.12 -6.49 1.77
CA SER A 47 27.91 -6.67 0.53
C SER A 47 27.41 -7.80 -0.39
N ASN A 48 26.37 -8.54 -0.02
CA ASN A 48 25.82 -9.61 -0.86
C ASN A 48 24.90 -9.07 -1.97
N ASN A 49 25.45 -8.24 -2.86
CA ASN A 49 24.70 -7.61 -3.95
C ASN A 49 24.19 -8.63 -4.96
N GLN A 50 24.97 -9.66 -5.26
CA GLN A 50 24.58 -10.71 -6.20
C GLN A 50 23.37 -11.48 -5.68
N GLY A 51 23.41 -11.99 -4.44
CA GLY A 51 22.29 -12.73 -3.87
C GLY A 51 21.03 -11.89 -3.74
N ARG A 52 21.17 -10.58 -3.50
CA ARG A 52 20.03 -9.64 -3.49
C ARG A 52 19.44 -9.47 -4.89
N GLN A 53 20.29 -9.30 -5.93
CA GLN A 53 19.85 -9.20 -7.32
C GLN A 53 19.15 -10.48 -7.80
N GLU A 54 19.70 -11.64 -7.50
CA GLU A 54 19.10 -12.94 -7.85
C GLU A 54 17.69 -13.11 -7.24
N ASN A 55 17.46 -12.63 -6.01
CA ASN A 55 16.13 -12.64 -5.39
C ASN A 55 15.14 -11.73 -6.15
N PHE A 56 15.59 -10.55 -6.61
CA PHE A 56 14.72 -9.65 -7.35
C PHE A 56 14.47 -10.10 -8.79
N ASP A 57 15.46 -10.72 -9.44
CA ASP A 57 15.27 -11.34 -10.76
C ASP A 57 14.22 -12.47 -10.68
N ALA A 58 14.31 -13.32 -9.64
CA ALA A 58 13.33 -14.38 -9.39
C ALA A 58 11.93 -13.82 -9.07
N LEU A 59 11.85 -12.70 -8.31
CA LEU A 59 10.59 -12.00 -8.05
C LEU A 59 9.89 -11.58 -9.34
N ILE A 60 10.63 -10.94 -10.25
CA ILE A 60 10.05 -10.45 -11.50
C ILE A 60 9.65 -11.62 -12.40
N GLN A 61 10.46 -12.68 -12.47
CA GLN A 61 10.07 -13.91 -13.17
C GLN A 61 8.75 -14.46 -12.62
N PHE A 62 8.61 -14.55 -11.30
CA PHE A 62 7.40 -15.04 -10.65
C PHE A 62 6.17 -14.17 -10.95
N ILE A 63 6.29 -12.84 -10.91
CA ILE A 63 5.18 -11.92 -11.25
C ILE A 63 4.78 -12.08 -12.73
N HIS A 64 5.75 -12.24 -13.63
CA HIS A 64 5.47 -12.49 -15.04
C HIS A 64 4.74 -13.81 -15.26
N ASP A 65 5.19 -14.87 -14.58
CA ASP A 65 4.54 -16.18 -14.61
C ASP A 65 3.09 -16.06 -14.11
N ALA A 66 2.87 -15.39 -12.98
CA ALA A 66 1.56 -15.18 -12.37
C ALA A 66 0.57 -14.44 -13.30
N LYS A 67 1.06 -13.57 -14.17
CA LYS A 67 0.29 -12.82 -15.17
C LYS A 67 0.09 -13.56 -16.50
N THR A 68 0.73 -14.72 -16.68
CA THR A 68 0.76 -15.47 -17.94
C THR A 68 0.09 -16.83 -17.76
N VAL A 69 -0.97 -17.10 -18.51
CA VAL A 69 -1.72 -18.35 -18.40
C VAL A 69 -0.85 -19.58 -18.72
N GLY A 70 -0.90 -20.58 -17.88
CA GLY A 70 -0.21 -21.87 -18.05
C GLY A 70 1.14 -21.97 -17.33
N GLY A 71 1.44 -21.05 -16.43
CA GLY A 71 2.64 -21.06 -15.61
C GLY A 71 2.53 -21.93 -14.34
N VAL A 72 3.43 -21.68 -13.40
CA VAL A 72 3.42 -22.30 -12.05
C VAL A 72 2.28 -21.73 -11.21
N ILE A 73 1.94 -20.48 -11.47
CA ILE A 73 0.82 -19.76 -10.87
C ILE A 73 0.07 -18.98 -11.97
N ASP A 74 -1.24 -19.12 -11.98
CA ASP A 74 -2.12 -18.35 -12.86
C ASP A 74 -3.03 -17.48 -12.00
N LEU A 75 -2.83 -16.17 -12.01
CA LEU A 75 -3.73 -15.23 -11.34
C LEU A 75 -4.83 -14.73 -12.29
N PRO A 76 -6.05 -14.52 -11.79
CA PRO A 76 -7.04 -13.73 -12.52
C PRO A 76 -6.47 -12.36 -12.92
N ILE A 77 -6.82 -11.91 -14.12
CA ILE A 77 -6.41 -10.57 -14.61
C ILE A 77 -6.84 -9.51 -13.59
N ASN A 78 -5.95 -8.56 -13.31
CA ASN A 78 -6.16 -7.47 -12.36
C ASN A 78 -6.24 -7.92 -10.88
N THR A 79 -5.69 -9.08 -10.53
CA THR A 79 -5.46 -9.41 -9.12
C THR A 79 -4.45 -8.41 -8.53
N PRO A 80 -4.79 -7.67 -7.46
CA PRO A 80 -3.86 -6.79 -6.77
C PRO A 80 -2.61 -7.53 -6.29
N ILE A 81 -1.45 -6.94 -6.48
CA ILE A 81 -0.15 -7.49 -6.05
C ILE A 81 0.55 -6.45 -5.19
N SER A 82 0.98 -6.85 -3.99
CA SER A 82 1.84 -6.03 -3.13
C SER A 82 3.10 -6.78 -2.75
N PHE A 83 4.26 -6.15 -2.87
CA PHE A 83 5.55 -6.66 -2.43
C PHE A 83 6.14 -5.74 -1.36
N SER A 84 6.38 -6.26 -0.17
CA SER A 84 6.85 -5.47 0.97
C SER A 84 7.91 -6.20 1.79
N GLY A 85 8.66 -5.45 2.58
CA GLY A 85 9.66 -5.95 3.53
C GLY A 85 10.95 -5.14 3.53
N ASP A 86 11.94 -5.64 4.25
CA ASP A 86 13.30 -5.08 4.24
C ASP A 86 14.04 -5.51 2.97
N MET A 87 14.10 -4.61 2.01
CA MET A 87 14.74 -4.87 0.70
C MET A 87 16.26 -4.75 0.74
N ASN A 88 16.83 -4.27 1.84
CA ASN A 88 18.27 -4.06 1.98
C ASN A 88 18.91 -3.28 0.81
N LEU A 89 18.20 -2.28 0.25
CA LEU A 89 18.66 -1.47 -0.88
C LEU A 89 19.71 -0.45 -0.42
N VAL A 90 20.96 -0.86 -0.40
CA VAL A 90 22.08 -0.08 0.11
C VAL A 90 22.89 0.63 -1.01
N GLY A 91 22.19 1.37 -1.85
CA GLY A 91 22.80 2.28 -2.83
C GLY A 91 23.01 1.75 -4.24
N TYR A 92 22.47 0.59 -4.59
CA TYR A 92 22.48 0.05 -5.97
C TYR A 92 21.13 0.31 -6.65
N SER A 93 21.07 1.34 -7.48
CA SER A 93 19.86 1.72 -8.21
C SER A 93 19.35 0.63 -9.17
N GLU A 94 20.23 -0.22 -9.68
CA GLU A 94 19.88 -1.34 -10.54
C GLU A 94 18.88 -2.28 -9.87
N GLN A 95 19.11 -2.64 -8.62
CA GLN A 95 18.22 -3.52 -7.86
C GLN A 95 16.82 -2.92 -7.64
N TYR A 96 16.78 -1.61 -7.40
CA TYR A 96 15.53 -0.88 -7.33
C TYR A 96 14.76 -0.91 -8.67
N TYR A 97 15.47 -0.68 -9.78
CA TYR A 97 14.86 -0.72 -11.11
C TYR A 97 14.44 -2.14 -11.53
N THR A 98 15.09 -3.18 -11.04
CA THR A 98 14.61 -4.56 -11.21
C THR A 98 13.22 -4.70 -10.63
N ILE A 99 12.98 -4.26 -9.38
CA ILE A 99 11.68 -4.37 -8.74
C ILE A 99 10.64 -3.51 -9.46
N VAL A 100 10.95 -2.23 -9.67
CA VAL A 100 9.97 -1.24 -10.15
C VAL A 100 9.64 -1.45 -11.63
N ASN A 101 10.66 -1.60 -12.47
CA ASN A 101 10.51 -1.67 -13.93
C ASN A 101 10.53 -3.10 -14.47
N GLY A 102 10.78 -4.10 -13.63
CA GLY A 102 10.91 -5.47 -14.07
C GLY A 102 12.16 -5.73 -14.94
N THR A 103 13.25 -5.01 -14.69
CA THR A 103 14.50 -5.15 -15.46
C THR A 103 15.32 -6.30 -14.90
N ILE A 104 15.18 -7.51 -15.45
CA ILE A 104 15.95 -8.69 -15.04
C ILE A 104 17.42 -8.55 -15.47
N SER A 105 18.34 -8.78 -14.54
CA SER A 105 19.79 -8.72 -14.77
C SER A 105 20.32 -10.01 -15.39
N ASP A 106 19.98 -11.18 -14.84
CA ASP A 106 20.33 -12.50 -15.40
C ASP A 106 19.19 -13.07 -16.26
N THR A 107 19.09 -12.59 -17.49
CA THR A 107 18.07 -13.05 -18.44
C THR A 107 18.27 -14.50 -18.92
N VAL A 108 19.42 -15.09 -18.68
CA VAL A 108 19.68 -16.50 -19.05
C VAL A 108 18.97 -17.43 -18.07
N THR A 109 19.02 -17.10 -16.78
CA THR A 109 18.39 -17.91 -15.72
C THR A 109 16.92 -17.59 -15.55
N PHE A 110 16.55 -16.29 -15.53
CA PHE A 110 15.22 -15.82 -15.15
C PHE A 110 14.36 -15.34 -16.33
N GLY A 111 14.87 -15.40 -17.55
CA GLY A 111 14.15 -14.97 -18.76
C GLY A 111 14.16 -13.44 -18.93
N ASN A 112 13.37 -12.97 -19.90
CA ASN A 112 13.27 -11.55 -20.15
C ASN A 112 12.36 -10.87 -19.11
N GLY A 113 12.80 -9.72 -18.63
CA GLY A 113 12.00 -8.87 -17.78
C GLY A 113 10.88 -8.13 -18.54
N GLY A 114 10.19 -7.26 -17.85
CA GLY A 114 9.12 -6.39 -18.36
C GLY A 114 8.36 -5.77 -17.22
N PHE A 115 7.59 -4.76 -17.47
CA PHE A 115 6.84 -4.06 -16.44
C PHE A 115 5.91 -4.99 -15.64
N PRO A 116 6.01 -4.97 -14.31
CA PRO A 116 5.31 -5.95 -13.46
C PRO A 116 3.83 -5.61 -13.20
N ASP A 117 3.38 -4.38 -13.43
CA ASP A 117 1.95 -4.03 -13.28
C ASP A 117 1.10 -4.58 -14.42
N TRP A 118 -0.21 -4.71 -14.21
CA TRP A 118 -1.16 -5.32 -15.15
C TRP A 118 -1.33 -4.54 -16.45
N ASP A 119 -1.21 -3.22 -16.41
CA ASP A 119 -1.30 -2.34 -17.59
C ASP A 119 0.03 -2.13 -18.31
N ASN A 120 1.06 -2.92 -17.96
CA ASN A 120 2.43 -2.81 -18.45
C ASN A 120 3.09 -1.48 -18.08
N THR A 121 2.86 -1.01 -16.87
CA THR A 121 3.58 0.10 -16.24
C THR A 121 4.46 -0.41 -15.08
N PRO A 122 5.36 0.44 -14.53
CA PRO A 122 6.12 0.13 -13.32
C PRO A 122 5.21 -0.13 -12.12
N LEU A 123 5.69 -0.91 -11.13
CA LEU A 123 5.07 -0.88 -9.80
C LEU A 123 5.23 0.50 -9.18
N GLU A 124 4.20 0.91 -8.43
CA GLU A 124 4.29 2.09 -7.58
C GLU A 124 5.11 1.77 -6.33
N ASP A 125 6.00 2.68 -5.96
CA ASP A 125 6.77 2.64 -4.72
C ASP A 125 6.12 3.59 -3.70
N GLN A 126 5.40 3.05 -2.71
CA GLN A 126 4.77 3.86 -1.68
C GLN A 126 5.79 4.39 -0.69
N VAL A 127 6.11 5.66 -0.78
CA VAL A 127 6.92 6.36 0.23
C VAL A 127 6.03 6.77 1.40
N ALA A 128 6.28 6.18 2.56
CA ALA A 128 5.64 6.58 3.81
C ALA A 128 6.53 7.55 4.58
N TYR A 129 5.92 8.39 5.42
CA TYR A 129 6.61 9.36 6.27
C TYR A 129 6.28 9.12 7.73
N PHE A 130 7.14 9.58 8.65
CA PHE A 130 6.84 9.54 10.07
C PHE A 130 5.54 10.28 10.38
N ASN A 131 4.84 9.79 11.40
CA ASN A 131 3.73 10.55 11.96
C ASN A 131 4.21 11.97 12.32
N GLU A 132 3.51 12.99 11.81
CA GLU A 132 3.78 14.42 12.09
C GLU A 132 5.13 14.95 11.56
N LYS A 133 5.90 14.18 10.73
CA LYS A 133 7.21 14.61 10.19
C LYS A 133 7.40 14.12 8.75
N GLU A 134 7.94 14.96 7.89
CA GLU A 134 8.33 14.59 6.52
C GLU A 134 9.71 13.87 6.51
N ILE A 135 9.79 12.72 7.20
CA ILE A 135 10.98 11.89 7.32
C ILE A 135 10.60 10.48 6.89
N ALA A 136 11.36 9.88 5.97
CA ALA A 136 11.02 8.63 5.29
C ALA A 136 12.00 7.46 5.53
N TYR A 137 12.99 7.58 6.42
CA TYR A 137 13.82 6.42 6.72
C TYR A 137 13.06 5.41 7.57
N THR A 138 13.35 4.12 7.36
CA THR A 138 12.69 3.01 8.08
C THR A 138 13.64 2.22 8.95
N TRP A 139 14.93 2.54 8.92
CA TRP A 139 15.98 1.93 9.73
C TRP A 139 16.88 3.00 10.33
N ASP A 140 17.15 2.88 11.62
CA ASP A 140 18.09 3.74 12.34
C ASP A 140 18.71 2.98 13.52
N LYS A 141 20.04 2.87 13.52
CA LYS A 141 20.76 2.22 14.59
C LYS A 141 21.02 3.20 15.73
N SER A 142 20.47 2.92 16.90
CA SER A 142 20.53 3.78 18.10
C SER A 142 21.93 4.12 18.60
N ASN A 143 22.94 3.29 18.32
CA ASN A 143 24.33 3.48 18.69
C ASN A 143 25.24 3.09 17.52
N PRO A 144 25.36 3.94 16.48
CA PRO A 144 26.20 3.63 15.32
C PRO A 144 27.67 3.54 15.74
N SER A 145 28.33 2.46 15.36
CA SER A 145 29.78 2.33 15.43
C SER A 145 30.43 3.03 14.23
N ALA A 146 31.71 3.34 14.31
CA ALA A 146 32.43 3.89 13.16
C ALA A 146 32.36 2.92 11.99
N GLY A 147 31.82 3.38 10.85
CA GLY A 147 31.59 2.57 9.63
C GLY A 147 30.20 1.98 9.46
N ASP A 148 29.28 2.20 10.41
CA ASP A 148 27.87 1.88 10.21
C ASP A 148 27.22 2.81 9.18
N PHE A 149 26.16 2.30 8.55
CA PHE A 149 25.36 3.10 7.61
C PHE A 149 24.58 4.20 8.35
N PRO A 150 24.36 5.36 7.75
CA PRO A 150 23.43 6.36 8.27
C PRO A 150 21.98 5.82 8.21
N PRO A 151 21.04 6.45 8.95
CA PRO A 151 19.63 6.15 8.84
C PRO A 151 19.20 6.09 7.37
N GLY A 152 18.44 5.06 7.00
CA GLY A 152 18.06 4.80 5.61
C GLY A 152 16.70 4.18 5.46
N ARG A 153 16.13 4.29 4.27
CA ARG A 153 14.92 3.59 3.90
C ARG A 153 15.32 2.20 3.39
N LEU A 154 15.08 1.16 4.19
CA LEU A 154 15.34 -0.24 3.85
C LEU A 154 14.06 -1.02 3.64
N ASP A 155 12.98 -0.61 4.32
CA ASP A 155 11.66 -1.23 4.20
C ASP A 155 10.84 -0.49 3.13
N PHE A 156 10.37 -1.26 2.16
CA PHE A 156 9.66 -0.76 0.99
C PHE A 156 8.28 -1.42 0.89
N VAL A 157 7.37 -0.73 0.23
CA VAL A 157 6.06 -1.27 -0.16
C VAL A 157 5.83 -0.91 -1.62
N PHE A 158 5.93 -1.91 -2.49
CA PHE A 158 5.62 -1.80 -3.92
C PHE A 158 4.27 -2.42 -4.20
N PHE A 159 3.53 -1.88 -5.17
CA PHE A 159 2.21 -2.40 -5.49
C PHE A 159 1.77 -2.09 -6.93
N THR A 160 0.78 -2.85 -7.41
CA THR A 160 0.14 -2.64 -8.73
C THR A 160 -0.86 -1.50 -8.66
N ASN A 161 -0.45 -0.28 -9.04
CA ASN A 161 -1.27 0.92 -8.96
C ASN A 161 -2.35 1.01 -10.05
N SER A 162 -2.28 0.16 -11.07
CA SER A 162 -3.34 0.04 -12.08
C SER A 162 -4.64 -0.58 -11.54
N VAL A 163 -4.57 -1.32 -10.41
CA VAL A 163 -5.69 -2.10 -9.87
C VAL A 163 -6.01 -1.82 -8.41
N MET A 164 -5.13 -1.16 -7.66
CA MET A 164 -5.39 -0.71 -6.30
C MET A 164 -4.74 0.66 -6.05
N SER A 165 -5.15 1.33 -4.99
CA SER A 165 -4.59 2.63 -4.58
C SER A 165 -4.33 2.67 -3.08
N VAL A 166 -3.60 3.69 -2.63
CA VAL A 166 -3.33 3.92 -1.21
C VAL A 166 -4.24 5.02 -0.68
N ASP A 167 -4.95 4.74 0.42
CA ASP A 167 -5.71 5.76 1.17
C ASP A 167 -4.79 6.51 2.15
N LYS A 168 -3.99 5.75 2.93
CA LYS A 168 -3.07 6.31 3.92
C LYS A 168 -1.78 5.50 3.99
N SER A 169 -0.69 6.20 4.28
CA SER A 169 0.58 5.55 4.62
C SER A 169 1.36 6.37 5.64
N PHE A 170 2.01 5.69 6.57
CA PHE A 170 2.87 6.34 7.55
C PHE A 170 3.86 5.35 8.18
N ILE A 171 4.91 5.89 8.77
CA ILE A 171 5.90 5.15 9.56
C ILE A 171 5.66 5.46 11.03
N ILE A 172 5.58 4.44 11.87
CA ILE A 172 5.47 4.62 13.31
C ILE A 172 6.86 4.84 13.89
N SER A 173 7.10 6.06 14.40
CA SER A 173 8.28 6.39 15.18
C SER A 173 7.87 7.16 16.43
N THR A 174 7.87 6.48 17.59
CA THR A 174 7.41 7.08 18.84
C THR A 174 8.30 8.24 19.31
N GLU A 175 9.59 8.23 18.97
CA GLU A 175 10.52 9.34 19.26
C GLU A 175 10.13 10.65 18.54
N HIS A 176 9.36 10.56 17.45
CA HIS A 176 8.96 11.70 16.63
C HIS A 176 7.49 12.10 16.78
N MET A 177 6.74 11.39 17.65
CA MET A 177 5.35 11.72 17.96
C MET A 177 5.25 12.82 19.01
N SER A 178 4.22 13.66 18.91
CA SER A 178 3.87 14.62 19.95
C SER A 178 3.46 13.91 21.25
N PRO A 179 3.68 14.53 22.43
CA PRO A 179 3.22 13.96 23.70
C PRO A 179 1.70 13.67 23.72
N SER A 180 0.91 14.47 23.00
CA SER A 180 -0.53 14.26 22.85
C SER A 180 -0.84 12.95 22.12
N LEU A 181 -0.18 12.71 20.99
CA LEU A 181 -0.36 11.50 20.18
C LEU A 181 0.10 10.25 20.93
N LEU A 182 1.25 10.31 21.63
CA LEU A 182 1.72 9.21 22.48
C LEU A 182 0.69 8.86 23.57
N THR A 183 0.20 9.86 24.31
CA THR A 183 -0.77 9.65 25.38
C THR A 183 -2.09 9.07 24.85
N GLN A 184 -2.58 9.56 23.73
CA GLN A 184 -3.83 9.10 23.11
C GLN A 184 -3.75 7.61 22.70
N ASN A 185 -2.56 7.15 22.31
CA ASN A 185 -2.34 5.77 21.84
C ASN A 185 -1.69 4.87 22.89
N TYR A 186 -1.54 5.32 24.12
CA TYR A 186 -0.90 4.56 25.23
C TYR A 186 0.54 4.11 24.90
N LEU A 187 1.29 4.95 24.19
CA LEU A 187 2.67 4.70 23.78
C LEU A 187 3.65 5.51 24.64
N PHE A 188 4.87 4.98 24.77
CA PHE A 188 6.02 5.69 25.31
C PHE A 188 6.90 6.21 24.19
N TRP A 189 7.66 7.26 24.46
CA TRP A 189 8.48 7.95 23.47
C TRP A 189 9.57 7.06 22.82
N ASP A 190 10.00 6.02 23.49
CA ASP A 190 11.08 5.11 23.08
C ASP A 190 10.61 3.70 22.68
N ASP A 191 9.30 3.46 22.59
CA ASP A 191 8.76 2.13 22.30
C ASP A 191 9.28 1.54 20.98
N THR A 192 9.29 2.31 19.89
CA THR A 192 9.80 1.81 18.61
C THR A 192 11.29 1.52 18.65
N LYS A 193 12.08 2.33 19.33
CA LYS A 193 13.53 2.15 19.49
C LYS A 193 13.91 0.94 20.35
N ILE A 194 13.10 0.63 21.35
CA ILE A 194 13.29 -0.56 22.19
C ILE A 194 12.88 -1.82 21.44
N ALA A 195 11.84 -1.73 20.61
CA ALA A 195 11.30 -2.86 19.87
C ALA A 195 12.22 -3.34 18.74
N SER A 196 12.80 -2.42 17.95
CA SER A 196 13.63 -2.75 16.77
C SER A 196 14.45 -1.54 16.34
N ASP A 197 15.51 -1.77 15.55
CA ASP A 197 16.22 -0.76 14.77
C ASP A 197 15.50 -0.46 13.42
N HIS A 198 14.44 -1.22 13.08
CA HIS A 198 13.50 -0.90 12.01
C HIS A 198 12.22 -0.30 12.57
N PHE A 199 11.58 0.59 11.78
CA PHE A 199 10.31 1.22 12.11
C PHE A 199 9.16 0.55 11.35
N PRO A 200 8.01 0.31 11.99
CA PRO A 200 6.82 -0.22 11.30
C PRO A 200 6.35 0.73 10.21
N VAL A 201 6.18 0.20 8.99
CA VAL A 201 5.56 0.89 7.85
C VAL A 201 4.12 0.43 7.73
N ILE A 202 3.19 1.37 7.70
CA ILE A 202 1.76 1.13 7.59
C ILE A 202 1.28 1.67 6.26
N VAL A 203 0.50 0.86 5.54
CA VAL A 203 -0.14 1.27 4.28
C VAL A 203 -1.57 0.73 4.27
N ASP A 204 -2.54 1.62 4.09
CA ASP A 204 -3.94 1.28 3.91
C ASP A 204 -4.26 1.27 2.40
N PHE A 205 -4.52 0.09 1.85
CA PHE A 205 -4.89 -0.07 0.45
C PHE A 205 -6.40 -0.01 0.23
N VAL A 206 -6.79 0.65 -0.85
CA VAL A 206 -8.13 0.57 -1.42
C VAL A 206 -8.11 -0.48 -2.53
N LEU A 207 -8.80 -1.59 -2.30
CA LEU A 207 -8.87 -2.73 -3.20
C LEU A 207 -10.14 -2.68 -4.08
N PRO A 208 -10.15 -3.36 -5.24
CA PRO A 208 -11.33 -3.47 -6.09
C PRO A 208 -12.50 -4.11 -5.33
N MET A 209 -13.60 -3.37 -5.20
CA MET A 209 -14.82 -3.85 -4.57
C MET A 209 -15.80 -4.36 -5.62
N ILE A 210 -16.65 -5.31 -5.22
CA ILE A 210 -17.78 -5.68 -6.04
C ILE A 210 -18.63 -4.42 -6.22
N ASN A 211 -18.83 -4.00 -7.47
CA ASN A 211 -19.90 -3.08 -7.76
C ASN A 211 -21.19 -3.80 -7.35
N GLN A 212 -21.76 -3.44 -6.24
CA GLN A 212 -23.12 -3.81 -5.88
C GLN A 212 -24.10 -3.13 -6.85
N THR A 213 -24.01 -3.50 -8.14
CA THR A 213 -25.02 -3.18 -9.15
C THR A 213 -26.27 -4.06 -8.92
N GLY A 214 -26.72 -4.10 -7.67
CA GLY A 214 -27.91 -4.86 -7.26
C GLY A 214 -28.62 -4.21 -6.09
N ILE A 215 -28.00 -3.28 -5.39
CA ILE A 215 -28.76 -2.18 -4.80
C ILE A 215 -28.94 -1.22 -5.98
N ILE A 216 -30.07 -1.32 -6.70
CA ILE A 216 -30.77 -0.10 -7.01
C ILE A 216 -30.70 0.65 -5.67
N ASP A 217 -29.77 1.62 -5.54
CA ASP A 217 -30.09 2.78 -4.77
C ASP A 217 -31.45 3.19 -5.33
N ASN A 218 -32.51 2.66 -4.75
CA ASN A 218 -33.69 3.43 -4.57
C ASN A 218 -33.12 4.58 -3.73
N GLN A 219 -32.47 5.53 -4.41
CA GLN A 219 -32.64 6.89 -4.09
C GLN A 219 -34.16 7.05 -4.15
N SER A 220 -34.83 6.70 -3.07
CA SER A 220 -36.02 7.41 -2.69
C SER A 220 -35.57 8.85 -2.88
N GLU A 221 -36.13 9.50 -3.91
CA GLU A 221 -35.72 10.87 -4.27
C GLU A 221 -35.78 11.61 -2.95
N LYS A 222 -34.58 11.91 -2.39
CA LYS A 222 -34.48 12.54 -1.09
C LYS A 222 -35.27 13.81 -1.20
N GLU A 223 -36.36 13.91 -0.46
CA GLU A 223 -37.18 15.11 -0.49
C GLU A 223 -36.51 16.21 0.34
N ILE A 224 -36.38 17.38 -0.26
CA ILE A 224 -35.84 18.55 0.45
C ILE A 224 -36.90 19.01 1.47
N ILE A 225 -36.59 18.82 2.76
CA ILE A 225 -37.46 19.29 3.83
C ILE A 225 -37.40 20.83 3.96
N CYS A 226 -36.20 21.40 3.92
CA CYS A 226 -36.02 22.85 3.97
C CYS A 226 -34.65 23.27 3.43
N ILE A 227 -34.53 24.52 3.04
CA ILE A 227 -33.31 25.16 2.59
C ILE A 227 -32.95 26.28 3.56
N LYS A 228 -31.71 26.31 4.05
CA LYS A 228 -31.23 27.31 5.01
C LYS A 228 -30.05 28.10 4.45
N ASP A 229 -29.98 29.38 4.84
CA ASP A 229 -28.82 30.22 4.57
C ASP A 229 -27.67 29.95 5.58
N LEU A 230 -26.54 30.63 5.41
CA LEU A 230 -25.37 30.51 6.30
C LEU A 230 -25.65 30.93 7.76
N LEU A 231 -26.76 31.59 8.02
CA LEU A 231 -27.21 31.99 9.36
C LEU A 231 -28.29 31.07 9.93
N GLY A 232 -28.61 29.97 9.24
CA GLY A 232 -29.59 28.98 9.65
C GLY A 232 -31.06 29.38 9.43
N ARG A 233 -31.34 30.46 8.70
CA ARG A 233 -32.71 30.92 8.40
C ARG A 233 -33.27 30.19 7.22
N ASP A 234 -34.57 29.88 7.24
CA ASP A 234 -35.26 29.28 6.09
C ASP A 234 -35.33 30.30 4.93
N VAL A 235 -34.96 29.81 3.76
CA VAL A 235 -34.90 30.62 2.54
C VAL A 235 -35.33 29.78 1.32
N GLU A 236 -35.80 30.48 0.29
CA GLU A 236 -36.02 29.86 -1.01
C GLU A 236 -34.68 29.67 -1.74
N GLN A 237 -34.66 28.74 -2.70
CA GLN A 237 -33.51 28.47 -3.53
C GLN A 237 -33.06 29.73 -4.29
N ARG A 238 -31.76 30.04 -4.23
CA ARG A 238 -31.16 31.21 -4.90
C ARG A 238 -29.92 30.80 -5.64
N LYS A 239 -29.68 31.35 -6.83
CA LYS A 239 -28.46 31.17 -7.61
C LYS A 239 -27.30 31.96 -7.02
N ASN A 240 -26.08 31.53 -7.27
CA ASN A 240 -24.81 32.15 -6.87
C ASN A 240 -24.67 32.42 -5.34
N THR A 241 -25.44 31.71 -4.52
CA THR A 241 -25.42 31.82 -3.06
C THR A 241 -25.26 30.46 -2.43
N PRO A 242 -24.32 30.26 -1.47
CA PRO A 242 -24.20 29.01 -0.76
C PRO A 242 -25.40 28.79 0.18
N LEU A 243 -26.09 27.67 -0.01
CA LEU A 243 -27.27 27.27 0.77
C LEU A 243 -27.08 25.85 1.31
N PHE A 244 -27.70 25.54 2.46
CA PHE A 244 -27.78 24.20 3.01
C PHE A 244 -29.16 23.60 2.68
N TYR A 245 -29.11 22.45 1.99
CA TYR A 245 -30.28 21.64 1.65
C TYR A 245 -30.41 20.54 2.69
N ILE A 246 -31.48 20.48 3.41
CA ILE A 246 -31.77 19.49 4.44
C ILE A 246 -32.80 18.52 3.88
N TYR A 247 -32.48 17.23 3.88
CA TYR A 247 -33.29 16.16 3.32
C TYR A 247 -34.03 15.36 4.38
N ASP A 248 -35.04 14.60 3.96
CA ASP A 248 -35.91 13.76 4.81
C ASP A 248 -35.17 12.63 5.53
N ASP A 249 -34.00 12.20 4.98
CA ASP A 249 -33.12 11.20 5.60
C ASP A 249 -32.16 11.80 6.66
N GLY A 250 -32.28 13.10 6.95
CA GLY A 250 -31.45 13.85 7.89
C GLY A 250 -30.08 14.28 7.30
N THR A 251 -29.81 14.00 6.04
CA THR A 251 -28.58 14.50 5.39
C THR A 251 -28.66 15.98 5.09
N VAL A 252 -27.52 16.66 5.12
CA VAL A 252 -27.37 18.09 4.81
C VAL A 252 -26.32 18.27 3.74
N GLU A 253 -26.67 18.93 2.65
CA GLU A 253 -25.75 19.25 1.56
C GLU A 253 -25.57 20.76 1.42
N LYS A 254 -24.34 21.23 1.30
CA LYS A 254 -24.05 22.61 0.93
C LYS A 254 -23.94 22.73 -0.59
N LYS A 255 -24.84 23.47 -1.22
CA LYS A 255 -24.87 23.69 -2.67
C LYS A 255 -24.77 25.16 -3.05
N ILE A 256 -24.12 25.44 -4.17
CA ILE A 256 -24.15 26.72 -4.89
C ILE A 256 -24.63 26.40 -6.29
N ILE A 257 -25.81 26.90 -6.64
CA ILE A 257 -26.32 26.77 -8.00
C ILE A 257 -25.81 27.95 -8.80
N LEU A 258 -25.03 27.67 -9.82
CA LEU A 258 -24.50 28.68 -10.73
C LEU A 258 -25.51 28.95 -11.87
N GLU A 259 -25.38 30.12 -12.52
CA GLU A 259 -26.19 30.44 -13.69
C GLU A 259 -25.93 29.54 -14.88
#